data_4e59c91d1d2886a60da9ea3671542c5d
#
_entry.id   4e59c91d1d2886a60da9ea3671542c5d
#
_cell.length_a   1.000
_cell.length_b   1.000
_cell.length_c   1.000
_cell.angle_alpha   90.00
_cell.angle_beta   90.00
_cell.angle_gamma   90.00
#
_symmetry.space_group_name_H-M   'P 1'
#
loop_
_entity.id
_entity.type
_entity.pdbx_description
1 polymer ?
#
loop_
_entity_poly.entity_id
_entity_poly.type
_entity_poly.pdbx_seq_one_letter_code
_entity_poly.pdbx_strand_id
1 'polypeptide(L)'
;MTYLGAGPAPNPVIQAALAQAPILVAVDGGVAHAAALGAVPSHILGDLDSQPDALPPAFSDIPVTHIPEQESTDFDKALRTVPADLALGVGFLGGRVDHELACFHTLLRHAHRNVLLVSETDVVTLAPPRAVLRLPQKTRLSLFPMQPVRMTTTGLRWPLTAEWLDPHDRIGTSNSVDAPRVTIEASDPACLVIAPAEHLAELIEYRRQSEGWPEKRA
;
A
#
# COMPACT_ATOMS: atom_id res chain seq x y z
N MET A 1 -6.34 -4.98 8.02
CA MET A 1 -5.57 -4.33 9.10
C MET A 1 -4.94 -3.04 8.60
N THR A 2 -4.80 -2.04 9.46
CA THR A 2 -4.05 -0.82 9.18
C THR A 2 -2.70 -0.91 9.87
N TYR A 3 -1.62 -0.85 9.10
CA TYR A 3 -0.24 -0.79 9.58
C TYR A 3 0.19 0.67 9.57
N LEU A 4 0.66 1.17 10.71
CA LEU A 4 1.02 2.57 10.89
C LEU A 4 2.52 2.69 11.13
N GLY A 5 3.22 3.25 10.14
CA GLY A 5 4.66 3.50 10.17
C GLY A 5 5.02 4.88 10.71
N ALA A 6 6.32 5.17 10.76
CA ALA A 6 6.88 6.40 11.34
C ALA A 6 6.87 7.62 10.40
N GLY A 7 6.63 7.42 9.10
CA GLY A 7 6.60 8.52 8.12
C GLY A 7 5.37 9.42 8.24
N PRO A 8 5.21 10.40 7.34
CA PRO A 8 4.07 11.32 7.36
C PRO A 8 2.72 10.57 7.37
N ALA A 9 1.93 10.79 8.41
CA ALA A 9 0.64 10.15 8.63
C ALA A 9 -0.36 11.14 9.28
N PRO A 10 -0.92 12.08 8.50
CA PRO A 10 -1.93 12.99 9.03
C PRO A 10 -3.14 12.25 9.61
N ASN A 11 -3.69 12.75 10.71
CA ASN A 11 -4.82 12.11 11.39
C ASN A 11 -5.99 11.75 10.46
N PRO A 12 -6.42 12.59 9.50
CA PRO A 12 -7.49 12.21 8.57
C PRO A 12 -7.17 10.96 7.73
N VAL A 13 -5.91 10.78 7.33
CA VAL A 13 -5.47 9.61 6.55
C VAL A 13 -5.52 8.35 7.42
N ILE A 14 -5.02 8.42 8.66
CA ILE A 14 -5.09 7.30 9.61
C ILE A 14 -6.55 6.92 9.87
N GLN A 15 -7.42 7.89 10.11
CA GLN A 15 -8.86 7.67 10.35
C GLN A 15 -9.55 7.06 9.14
N ALA A 16 -9.25 7.52 7.92
CA ALA A 16 -9.79 6.95 6.69
C ALA A 16 -9.38 5.48 6.51
N ALA A 17 -8.11 5.14 6.80
CA ALA A 17 -7.62 3.77 6.75
C ALA A 17 -8.28 2.89 7.82
N LEU A 18 -8.39 3.37 9.06
CA LEU A 18 -9.04 2.65 10.17
C LEU A 18 -10.53 2.41 9.93
N ALA A 19 -11.21 3.32 9.23
CA ALA A 19 -12.61 3.13 8.84
C ALA A 19 -12.79 1.94 7.89
N GLN A 20 -11.79 1.64 7.05
CA GLN A 20 -11.77 0.52 6.12
C GLN A 20 -11.20 -0.77 6.72
N ALA A 21 -10.20 -0.64 7.60
CA ALA A 21 -9.47 -1.74 8.21
C ALA A 21 -9.17 -1.42 9.69
N PRO A 22 -10.13 -1.69 10.61
CA PRO A 22 -10.14 -1.13 11.97
C PRO A 22 -9.09 -1.71 12.93
N ILE A 23 -8.45 -2.82 12.59
CA ILE A 23 -7.39 -3.40 13.42
C ILE A 23 -6.10 -2.65 13.15
N LEU A 24 -5.59 -1.93 14.16
CA LEU A 24 -4.36 -1.15 14.09
C LEU A 24 -3.16 -1.98 14.53
N VAL A 25 -2.10 -1.96 13.72
CA VAL A 25 -0.77 -2.46 14.05
C VAL A 25 0.21 -1.29 13.98
N ALA A 26 0.85 -0.95 15.08
CA ALA A 26 1.87 0.09 15.09
C ALA A 26 3.23 -0.51 14.73
N VAL A 27 3.93 0.11 13.79
CA VAL A 27 5.19 -0.38 13.25
C VAL A 27 6.27 0.65 13.56
N ASP A 28 7.23 0.26 14.37
CA ASP A 28 8.34 1.10 14.84
C ASP A 28 7.84 2.46 15.37
N GLY A 29 8.37 3.59 14.90
CA GLY A 29 7.94 4.94 15.29
C GLY A 29 6.47 5.28 15.02
N GLY A 30 5.70 4.42 14.33
CA GLY A 30 4.25 4.57 14.16
C GLY A 30 3.47 4.54 15.48
N VAL A 31 4.06 4.04 16.55
CA VAL A 31 3.53 4.13 17.92
C VAL A 31 3.25 5.58 18.34
N ALA A 32 4.09 6.52 17.94
CA ALA A 32 3.91 7.94 18.26
C ALA A 32 2.64 8.52 17.59
N HIS A 33 2.37 8.15 16.35
CA HIS A 33 1.14 8.54 15.66
C HIS A 33 -0.10 7.92 16.31
N ALA A 34 -0.04 6.64 16.67
CA ALA A 34 -1.13 5.95 17.37
C ALA A 34 -1.45 6.65 18.72
N ALA A 35 -0.41 6.99 19.47
CA ALA A 35 -0.53 7.70 20.74
C ALA A 35 -1.14 9.11 20.57
N ALA A 36 -0.65 9.87 19.59
CA ALA A 36 -1.16 11.22 19.29
C ALA A 36 -2.64 11.21 18.86
N LEU A 37 -3.08 10.14 18.18
CA LEU A 37 -4.47 9.96 17.76
C LEU A 37 -5.35 9.41 18.91
N GLY A 38 -4.76 8.87 19.99
CA GLY A 38 -5.48 8.13 21.04
C GLY A 38 -6.00 6.77 20.54
N ALA A 39 -5.43 6.22 19.46
CA ALA A 39 -5.80 4.92 18.92
C ALA A 39 -4.94 3.82 19.54
N VAL A 40 -5.57 2.83 20.16
CA VAL A 40 -4.86 1.72 20.82
C VAL A 40 -4.56 0.64 19.77
N PRO A 41 -3.27 0.33 19.49
CA PRO A 41 -2.92 -0.73 18.57
C PRO A 41 -3.21 -2.11 19.16
N SER A 42 -3.52 -3.08 18.30
CA SER A 42 -3.64 -4.49 18.69
C SER A 42 -2.26 -5.16 18.81
N HIS A 43 -1.23 -4.59 18.18
CA HIS A 43 0.12 -5.09 18.17
C HIS A 43 1.13 -3.96 17.89
N ILE A 44 2.31 -4.07 18.48
CA ILE A 44 3.45 -3.18 18.22
C ILE A 44 4.59 -4.04 17.65
N LEU A 45 5.19 -3.59 16.55
CA LEU A 45 6.27 -4.29 15.85
C LEU A 45 7.43 -3.35 15.59
N GLY A 46 8.65 -3.83 15.66
CA GLY A 46 9.83 -3.07 15.26
C GLY A 46 11.10 -3.54 15.98
N ASP A 47 12.20 -2.84 15.70
CA ASP A 47 13.45 -2.98 16.48
C ASP A 47 13.41 -2.13 17.77
N LEU A 48 12.37 -1.31 17.90
CA LEU A 48 12.07 -0.47 19.06
C LEU A 48 13.08 0.68 19.32
N ASP A 49 14.02 0.88 18.43
CA ASP A 49 15.05 1.92 18.56
C ASP A 49 14.49 3.34 18.40
N SER A 50 13.35 3.47 17.71
CA SER A 50 12.66 4.75 17.45
C SER A 50 11.43 4.97 18.33
N GLN A 51 11.28 4.21 19.42
CA GLN A 51 10.15 4.37 20.33
C GLN A 51 10.33 5.59 21.25
N PRO A 52 9.24 6.23 21.70
CA PRO A 52 9.31 7.19 22.79
C PRO A 52 9.83 6.52 24.05
N ASP A 53 10.56 7.27 24.90
CA ASP A 53 11.18 6.79 26.14
C ASP A 53 10.21 6.04 27.08
N ALA A 54 8.91 6.25 26.92
CA ALA A 54 7.86 5.48 27.58
C ALA A 54 6.62 5.35 26.68
N LEU A 55 6.12 4.13 26.56
CA LEU A 55 4.81 3.88 25.95
C LEU A 55 3.70 4.53 26.77
N PRO A 56 2.63 5.06 26.15
CA PRO A 56 1.46 5.49 26.88
C PRO A 56 0.95 4.39 27.81
N PRO A 57 0.45 4.71 29.00
CA PRO A 57 -0.10 3.70 29.93
C PRO A 57 -1.17 2.80 29.28
N ALA A 58 -1.93 3.33 28.32
CA ALA A 58 -2.92 2.56 27.55
C ALA A 58 -2.31 1.48 26.65
N PHE A 59 -0.99 1.50 26.41
CA PHE A 59 -0.29 0.54 25.57
C PHE A 59 0.55 -0.47 26.37
N SER A 60 0.51 -0.42 27.72
CA SER A 60 1.33 -1.29 28.58
C SER A 60 1.08 -2.78 28.37
N ASP A 61 -0.14 -3.15 28.02
CA ASP A 61 -0.55 -4.55 27.85
C ASP A 61 -0.58 -5.01 26.38
N ILE A 62 -0.17 -4.13 25.44
CA ILE A 62 -0.17 -4.46 24.02
C ILE A 62 0.99 -5.40 23.71
N PRO A 63 0.75 -6.50 22.98
CA PRO A 63 1.82 -7.38 22.51
C PRO A 63 2.87 -6.62 21.68
N VAL A 64 4.12 -6.76 22.08
CA VAL A 64 5.27 -6.17 21.37
C VAL A 64 6.11 -7.29 20.79
N THR A 65 6.38 -7.23 19.49
CA THR A 65 7.27 -8.16 18.82
C THR A 65 8.53 -7.42 18.36
N HIS A 66 9.66 -7.78 18.97
CA HIS A 66 10.97 -7.28 18.55
C HIS A 66 11.52 -8.09 17.39
N ILE A 67 11.86 -7.42 16.28
CA ILE A 67 12.40 -8.03 15.04
C ILE A 67 13.76 -7.37 14.74
N PRO A 68 14.87 -7.90 15.27
CA PRO A 68 16.18 -7.25 15.19
C PRO A 68 16.89 -7.42 13.84
N GLU A 69 16.33 -8.19 12.89
CA GLU A 69 16.96 -8.38 11.59
C GLU A 69 16.97 -7.08 10.79
N GLN A 70 18.04 -6.87 10.00
CA GLN A 70 18.27 -5.64 9.22
C GLN A 70 18.21 -5.88 7.69
N GLU A 71 17.78 -7.08 7.25
CA GLU A 71 17.74 -7.45 5.83
C GLU A 71 16.47 -6.98 5.13
N SER A 72 15.43 -6.58 5.88
CA SER A 72 14.16 -6.12 5.35
C SER A 72 13.68 -4.85 6.03
N THR A 73 12.73 -4.15 5.40
CA THR A 73 12.10 -2.96 5.94
C THR A 73 11.07 -3.29 7.02
N ASP A 74 10.75 -2.34 7.89
CA ASP A 74 9.76 -2.52 8.95
C ASP A 74 8.38 -2.85 8.39
N PHE A 75 8.04 -2.31 7.21
CA PHE A 75 6.79 -2.66 6.52
C PHE A 75 6.79 -4.12 6.04
N ASP A 76 7.89 -4.63 5.48
CA ASP A 76 8.01 -6.03 5.09
C ASP A 76 7.95 -6.96 6.31
N LYS A 77 8.66 -6.59 7.39
CA LYS A 77 8.61 -7.31 8.67
C LYS A 77 7.17 -7.39 9.20
N ALA A 78 6.46 -6.26 9.19
CA ALA A 78 5.10 -6.18 9.68
C ALA A 78 4.13 -7.08 8.89
N LEU A 79 4.20 -7.06 7.57
CA LEU A 79 3.37 -7.91 6.71
C LEU A 79 3.65 -9.41 6.92
N ARG A 80 4.90 -9.80 7.18
CA ARG A 80 5.26 -11.21 7.44
C ARG A 80 4.82 -11.68 8.82
N THR A 81 4.93 -10.83 9.82
CA THR A 81 4.71 -11.17 11.23
C THR A 81 3.23 -11.18 11.61
N VAL A 82 2.48 -10.19 11.13
CA VAL A 82 1.05 -10.05 11.38
C VAL A 82 0.33 -10.01 10.03
N PRO A 83 0.03 -11.18 9.42
CA PRO A 83 -0.62 -11.21 8.11
C PRO A 83 -2.09 -10.79 8.18
N ALA A 84 -2.59 -10.20 7.08
CA ALA A 84 -3.98 -9.80 6.94
C ALA A 84 -4.47 -10.04 5.51
N ASP A 85 -5.79 -10.29 5.35
CA ASP A 85 -6.44 -10.41 4.03
C ASP A 85 -6.44 -9.09 3.26
N LEU A 86 -6.49 -7.97 4.00
CA LEU A 86 -6.32 -6.61 3.51
C LEU A 86 -5.36 -5.87 4.43
N ALA A 87 -4.25 -5.37 3.86
CA ALA A 87 -3.25 -4.57 4.54
C ALA A 87 -3.26 -3.13 3.99
N LEU A 88 -3.54 -2.15 4.85
CA LEU A 88 -3.40 -0.72 4.54
C LEU A 88 -2.18 -0.18 5.27
N GLY A 89 -1.16 0.26 4.53
CA GLY A 89 0.04 0.87 5.08
C GLY A 89 -0.07 2.39 5.06
N VAL A 90 -0.08 3.03 6.24
CA VAL A 90 -0.08 4.49 6.43
C VAL A 90 1.21 4.90 7.11
N GLY A 91 1.81 6.04 6.72
CA GLY A 91 3.11 6.47 7.27
C GLY A 91 4.31 5.73 6.66
N PHE A 92 4.16 5.21 5.44
CA PHE A 92 5.21 4.56 4.67
C PHE A 92 5.55 5.32 3.37
N LEU A 93 4.82 6.38 3.04
CA LEU A 93 5.02 7.24 1.89
C LEU A 93 5.24 8.70 2.33
N GLY A 94 5.87 9.52 1.47
CA GLY A 94 6.04 10.96 1.66
C GLY A 94 7.16 11.37 2.64
N GLY A 95 7.99 10.42 3.06
CA GLY A 95 9.13 10.69 3.93
C GLY A 95 10.47 10.59 3.17
N ARG A 96 11.35 9.75 3.66
CA ARG A 96 12.62 9.43 3.00
C ARG A 96 12.36 8.66 1.71
N VAL A 97 12.93 9.11 0.60
CA VAL A 97 12.75 8.50 -0.74
C VAL A 97 13.22 7.04 -0.79
N ASP A 98 14.33 6.70 -0.12
CA ASP A 98 14.84 5.33 -0.08
C ASP A 98 13.88 4.37 0.65
N HIS A 99 13.23 4.82 1.74
CA HIS A 99 12.20 4.05 2.43
C HIS A 99 10.93 3.90 1.59
N GLU A 100 10.53 4.94 0.87
CA GLU A 100 9.36 4.90 -0.02
C GLU A 100 9.58 3.90 -1.15
N LEU A 101 10.75 3.93 -1.81
CA LEU A 101 11.13 2.95 -2.83
C LEU A 101 11.16 1.51 -2.28
N ALA A 102 11.64 1.33 -1.06
CA ALA A 102 11.62 0.03 -0.38
C ALA A 102 10.19 -0.46 -0.06
N CYS A 103 9.25 0.45 0.22
CA CYS A 103 7.84 0.09 0.37
C CYS A 103 7.22 -0.37 -0.95
N PHE A 104 7.55 0.26 -2.09
CA PHE A 104 7.13 -0.24 -3.39
C PHE A 104 7.73 -1.61 -3.71
N HIS A 105 9.01 -1.84 -3.40
CA HIS A 105 9.62 -3.17 -3.48
C HIS A 105 8.87 -4.19 -2.61
N THR A 106 8.43 -3.81 -1.42
CA THR A 106 7.64 -4.68 -0.54
C THR A 106 6.31 -5.08 -1.18
N LEU A 107 5.63 -4.18 -1.93
CA LEU A 107 4.42 -4.54 -2.68
C LEU A 107 4.69 -5.67 -3.69
N LEU A 108 5.84 -5.65 -4.38
CA LEU A 108 6.20 -6.70 -5.35
C LEU A 108 6.49 -8.04 -4.65
N ARG A 109 7.16 -8.00 -3.49
CA ARG A 109 7.43 -9.21 -2.70
C ARG A 109 6.15 -9.89 -2.19
N HIS A 110 5.14 -9.08 -1.83
CA HIS A 110 3.85 -9.53 -1.32
C HIS A 110 2.73 -9.45 -2.37
N ALA A 111 3.05 -9.64 -3.65
CA ALA A 111 2.11 -9.54 -4.76
C ALA A 111 0.85 -10.42 -4.61
N HIS A 112 0.98 -11.56 -3.94
CA HIS A 112 -0.11 -12.49 -3.62
C HIS A 112 -1.11 -11.97 -2.59
N ARG A 113 -0.81 -10.83 -1.92
CA ARG A 113 -1.64 -10.22 -0.87
C ARG A 113 -2.31 -8.93 -1.34
N ASN A 114 -3.40 -8.58 -0.69
CA ASN A 114 -4.08 -7.29 -0.92
C ASN A 114 -3.44 -6.21 -0.06
N VAL A 115 -2.37 -5.58 -0.57
CA VAL A 115 -1.63 -4.52 0.11
C VAL A 115 -1.84 -3.20 -0.62
N LEU A 116 -2.22 -2.16 0.12
CA LEU A 116 -2.32 -0.79 -0.37
C LEU A 116 -1.51 0.14 0.55
N LEU A 117 -0.73 1.03 -0.04
CA LEU A 117 -0.07 2.14 0.66
C LEU A 117 -0.93 3.39 0.51
N VAL A 118 -1.14 4.10 1.61
CA VAL A 118 -2.04 5.27 1.67
C VAL A 118 -1.26 6.48 2.19
N SER A 119 -1.26 7.54 1.41
CA SER A 119 -0.75 8.86 1.79
C SER A 119 -1.87 9.91 1.81
N GLU A 120 -1.52 11.15 2.06
CA GLU A 120 -2.46 12.26 1.98
C GLU A 120 -2.98 12.51 0.55
N THR A 121 -2.16 12.22 -0.46
CA THR A 121 -2.45 12.53 -1.86
C THR A 121 -2.83 11.30 -2.68
N ASP A 122 -2.27 10.14 -2.35
CA ASP A 122 -2.33 8.97 -3.22
C ASP A 122 -2.58 7.66 -2.46
N VAL A 123 -3.24 6.75 -3.14
CA VAL A 123 -3.26 5.31 -2.83
C VAL A 123 -2.44 4.59 -3.89
N VAL A 124 -1.55 3.72 -3.44
CA VAL A 124 -0.68 2.92 -4.30
C VAL A 124 -0.90 1.43 -4.01
N THR A 125 -1.11 0.65 -5.04
CA THR A 125 -1.19 -0.82 -4.94
C THR A 125 -0.55 -1.47 -6.16
N LEU A 126 -0.30 -2.78 -6.10
CA LEU A 126 0.17 -3.54 -7.25
C LEU A 126 -1.00 -3.95 -8.14
N ALA A 127 -0.86 -3.83 -9.46
CA ALA A 127 -1.84 -4.34 -10.41
C ALA A 127 -2.00 -5.87 -10.24
N PRO A 128 -3.22 -6.40 -10.04
CA PRO A 128 -3.45 -7.85 -10.10
C PRO A 128 -3.39 -8.36 -11.55
N PRO A 129 -3.45 -9.68 -11.78
CA PRO A 129 -3.49 -10.24 -13.14
C PRO A 129 -4.57 -9.61 -14.01
N ARG A 130 -5.76 -9.45 -13.45
CA ARG A 130 -6.89 -8.75 -14.08
C ARG A 130 -7.87 -8.26 -13.02
N ALA A 131 -8.30 -7.00 -13.14
CA ALA A 131 -9.39 -6.46 -12.32
C ALA A 131 -10.08 -5.29 -12.99
N VAL A 132 -11.26 -4.95 -12.45
CA VAL A 132 -12.06 -3.80 -12.86
C VAL A 132 -12.06 -2.77 -11.74
N LEU A 133 -11.59 -1.57 -12.07
CA LEU A 133 -11.63 -0.42 -11.19
C LEU A 133 -12.75 0.52 -11.62
N ARG A 134 -13.56 1.00 -10.67
CA ARG A 134 -14.62 1.96 -10.92
C ARG A 134 -14.24 3.29 -10.29
N LEU A 135 -14.00 4.27 -11.14
CA LEU A 135 -13.65 5.64 -10.73
C LEU A 135 -14.46 6.66 -11.53
N PRO A 136 -14.71 7.85 -10.99
CA PRO A 136 -15.30 8.94 -11.74
C PRO A 136 -14.47 9.28 -13.00
N GLN A 137 -15.14 9.71 -14.06
CA GLN A 137 -14.44 10.23 -15.24
C GLN A 137 -13.54 11.41 -14.87
N LYS A 138 -12.42 11.54 -15.57
CA LYS A 138 -11.35 12.53 -15.35
C LYS A 138 -10.51 12.29 -14.10
N THR A 139 -10.78 11.26 -13.29
CA THR A 139 -9.89 10.87 -12.20
C THR A 139 -8.51 10.51 -12.78
N ARG A 140 -7.45 11.02 -12.16
CA ARG A 140 -6.07 10.64 -12.49
C ARG A 140 -5.85 9.17 -12.12
N LEU A 141 -5.27 8.41 -13.03
CA LEU A 141 -4.83 7.04 -12.79
C LEU A 141 -3.45 6.84 -13.42
N SER A 142 -2.47 6.49 -12.63
CA SER A 142 -1.11 6.23 -13.11
C SER A 142 -0.80 4.73 -13.05
N LEU A 143 -0.08 4.26 -14.05
CA LEU A 143 0.51 2.94 -14.14
C LEU A 143 2.02 3.11 -14.17
N PHE A 144 2.71 2.61 -13.14
CA PHE A 144 4.17 2.74 -13.06
C PHE A 144 4.81 1.35 -13.01
N PRO A 145 5.54 0.94 -14.05
CA PRO A 145 6.23 -0.34 -14.07
C PRO A 145 7.45 -0.30 -13.15
N MET A 146 7.60 -1.32 -12.31
CA MET A 146 8.80 -1.53 -11.49
C MET A 146 9.83 -2.45 -12.19
N GLN A 147 9.37 -3.16 -13.21
CA GLN A 147 10.15 -3.93 -14.19
C GLN A 147 9.33 -4.02 -15.49
N PRO A 148 9.92 -4.45 -16.61
CA PRO A 148 9.17 -4.63 -17.85
C PRO A 148 7.94 -5.51 -17.65
N VAL A 149 6.77 -5.03 -18.07
CA VAL A 149 5.48 -5.71 -17.90
C VAL A 149 4.56 -5.38 -19.06
N ARG A 150 3.85 -6.40 -19.56
CA ARG A 150 2.87 -6.23 -20.64
C ARG A 150 1.51 -5.87 -20.04
N MET A 151 0.92 -4.77 -20.50
CA MET A 151 -0.32 -4.24 -19.98
C MET A 151 -1.41 -4.14 -21.05
N THR A 152 -2.64 -4.44 -20.65
CA THR A 152 -3.85 -4.11 -21.41
C THR A 152 -4.79 -3.31 -20.52
N THR A 153 -5.32 -2.19 -21.03
CA THR A 153 -6.27 -1.38 -20.28
C THR A 153 -7.41 -0.92 -21.18
N THR A 154 -8.61 -0.78 -20.59
CA THR A 154 -9.76 -0.14 -21.24
C THR A 154 -10.34 0.92 -20.30
N GLY A 155 -11.11 1.87 -20.85
CA GLY A 155 -11.77 2.90 -20.06
C GLY A 155 -10.85 4.04 -19.60
N LEU A 156 -9.62 4.08 -20.09
CA LEU A 156 -8.68 5.18 -19.92
C LEU A 156 -8.61 6.04 -21.18
N ARG A 157 -8.26 7.30 -21.04
CA ARG A 157 -8.07 8.24 -22.16
C ARG A 157 -6.96 7.78 -23.11
N TRP A 158 -5.91 7.18 -22.57
CA TRP A 158 -4.82 6.55 -23.32
C TRP A 158 -4.77 5.07 -22.95
N PRO A 159 -5.62 4.22 -23.61
CA PRO A 159 -5.65 2.80 -23.33
C PRO A 159 -4.41 2.11 -23.85
N LEU A 160 -4.09 0.97 -23.26
CA LEU A 160 -3.00 0.09 -23.67
C LEU A 160 -3.59 -1.18 -24.29
N THR A 161 -3.04 -1.64 -25.41
CA THR A 161 -3.45 -2.87 -26.10
C THR A 161 -2.28 -3.83 -26.16
N ALA A 162 -2.10 -4.62 -25.10
CA ALA A 162 -1.00 -5.56 -24.96
C ALA A 162 0.40 -4.92 -25.17
N GLU A 163 0.56 -3.69 -24.66
CA GLU A 163 1.78 -2.91 -24.81
C GLU A 163 2.73 -3.11 -23.64
N TRP A 164 4.02 -3.03 -23.89
CA TRP A 164 5.02 -3.05 -22.84
C TRP A 164 5.12 -1.69 -22.14
N LEU A 165 5.09 -1.72 -20.80
CA LEU A 165 5.60 -0.65 -19.95
C LEU A 165 6.93 -1.10 -19.38
N ASP A 166 7.92 -0.21 -19.38
CA ASP A 166 9.28 -0.47 -18.93
C ASP A 166 9.83 0.77 -18.24
N PRO A 167 10.42 0.66 -17.03
CA PRO A 167 11.01 1.81 -16.36
C PRO A 167 12.14 2.50 -17.13
N HIS A 168 12.76 1.80 -18.09
CA HIS A 168 13.80 2.36 -18.97
C HIS A 168 13.27 3.02 -20.24
N ASP A 169 11.98 2.85 -20.57
CA ASP A 169 11.41 3.33 -21.83
C ASP A 169 10.06 4.02 -21.58
N ARG A 170 8.99 3.27 -21.50
CA ARG A 170 7.62 3.81 -21.42
C ARG A 170 6.97 3.53 -20.08
N ILE A 171 6.51 4.60 -19.45
CA ILE A 171 5.69 4.55 -18.23
C ILE A 171 4.28 5.06 -18.51
N GLY A 172 3.31 4.74 -17.65
CA GLY A 172 1.91 5.12 -17.81
C GLY A 172 1.42 6.14 -16.78
N THR A 173 2.24 7.14 -16.44
CA THR A 173 1.87 8.16 -15.44
C THR A 173 0.86 9.18 -15.99
N SER A 174 0.01 9.69 -15.08
CA SER A 174 -0.93 10.78 -15.37
C SER A 174 -1.95 10.48 -16.47
N ASN A 175 -2.36 9.23 -16.61
CA ASN A 175 -3.52 8.88 -17.42
C ASN A 175 -4.82 9.37 -16.73
N SER A 176 -5.92 9.31 -17.42
CA SER A 176 -7.23 9.80 -16.96
C SER A 176 -8.31 8.76 -17.25
N VAL A 177 -9.22 8.60 -16.31
CA VAL A 177 -10.41 7.78 -16.48
C VAL A 177 -11.35 8.42 -17.51
N ASP A 178 -11.71 7.67 -18.54
CA ASP A 178 -12.60 8.12 -19.63
C ASP A 178 -13.94 7.39 -19.65
N ALA A 179 -14.05 6.24 -19.01
CA ALA A 179 -15.28 5.48 -18.83
C ALA A 179 -15.48 5.04 -17.37
N PRO A 180 -16.72 4.83 -16.88
CA PRO A 180 -16.99 4.45 -15.48
C PRO A 180 -16.36 3.14 -15.04
N ARG A 181 -15.90 2.32 -15.98
CA ARG A 181 -15.23 1.04 -15.74
C ARG A 181 -13.87 1.06 -16.43
N VAL A 182 -12.82 0.93 -15.64
CA VAL A 182 -11.46 0.74 -16.13
C VAL A 182 -11.08 -0.71 -15.91
N THR A 183 -10.78 -1.45 -16.99
CA THR A 183 -10.17 -2.78 -16.86
C THR A 183 -8.67 -2.64 -16.94
N ILE A 184 -7.96 -3.31 -16.05
CA ILE A 184 -6.49 -3.38 -16.01
C ILE A 184 -6.10 -4.86 -16.03
N GLU A 185 -5.25 -5.23 -16.98
CA GLU A 185 -4.65 -6.57 -17.09
C GLU A 185 -3.13 -6.42 -17.15
N ALA A 186 -2.43 -7.20 -16.34
CA ALA A 186 -0.97 -7.22 -16.27
C ALA A 186 -0.46 -8.64 -16.49
N SER A 187 0.65 -8.79 -17.22
CA SER A 187 1.28 -10.12 -17.43
C SER A 187 2.05 -10.61 -16.21
N ASP A 188 2.49 -9.69 -15.35
CA ASP A 188 3.39 -9.96 -14.21
C ASP A 188 3.10 -9.02 -13.05
N PRO A 189 3.44 -9.40 -11.79
CA PRO A 189 3.28 -8.56 -10.61
C PRO A 189 4.34 -7.44 -10.57
N ALA A 190 4.29 -6.53 -11.50
CA ALA A 190 5.36 -5.57 -11.75
C ALA A 190 4.89 -4.13 -11.96
N CYS A 191 3.59 -3.86 -11.99
CA CYS A 191 3.06 -2.52 -12.26
C CYS A 191 2.31 -1.97 -11.04
N LEU A 192 2.70 -0.79 -10.58
CA LEU A 192 1.96 -0.04 -9.57
C LEU A 192 0.77 0.66 -10.22
N VAL A 193 -0.37 0.61 -9.53
CA VAL A 193 -1.57 1.40 -9.81
C VAL A 193 -1.64 2.50 -8.76
N ILE A 194 -1.68 3.76 -9.21
CA ILE A 194 -1.64 4.94 -8.34
C ILE A 194 -2.86 5.81 -8.68
N ALA A 195 -3.68 6.10 -7.67
CA ALA A 195 -4.85 6.96 -7.79
C ALA A 195 -4.96 7.94 -6.61
N PRO A 196 -5.77 9.01 -6.70
CA PRO A 196 -5.96 9.94 -5.58
C PRO A 196 -6.48 9.25 -4.33
N ALA A 197 -6.03 9.71 -3.16
CA ALA A 197 -6.33 9.13 -1.84
C ALA A 197 -7.84 9.07 -1.52
N GLU A 198 -8.63 10.00 -2.06
CA GLU A 198 -10.09 10.02 -1.92
C GLU A 198 -10.79 8.76 -2.47
N HIS A 199 -10.10 7.99 -3.32
CA HIS A 199 -10.60 6.74 -3.93
C HIS A 199 -10.08 5.48 -3.23
N LEU A 200 -9.72 5.56 -1.96
CA LEU A 200 -9.25 4.41 -1.18
C LEU A 200 -10.23 3.24 -1.20
N ALA A 201 -11.53 3.52 -1.04
CA ALA A 201 -12.56 2.47 -1.01
C ALA A 201 -12.66 1.71 -2.34
N GLU A 202 -12.60 2.42 -3.46
CA GLU A 202 -12.63 1.85 -4.81
C GLU A 202 -11.37 1.01 -5.10
N LEU A 203 -10.20 1.44 -4.62
CA LEU A 203 -8.95 0.67 -4.76
C LEU A 203 -8.96 -0.59 -3.88
N ILE A 204 -9.55 -0.55 -2.69
CA ILE A 204 -9.75 -1.73 -1.85
C ILE A 204 -10.65 -2.73 -2.57
N GLU A 205 -11.78 -2.28 -3.12
CA GLU A 205 -12.71 -3.14 -3.85
C GLU A 205 -12.06 -3.72 -5.12
N TYR A 206 -11.30 -2.91 -5.85
CA TYR A 206 -10.49 -3.34 -6.99
C TYR A 206 -9.56 -4.51 -6.63
N ARG A 207 -8.89 -4.45 -5.48
CA ARG A 207 -8.00 -5.52 -5.02
C ARG A 207 -8.77 -6.76 -4.55
N ARG A 208 -9.89 -6.60 -3.87
CA ARG A 208 -10.71 -7.70 -3.35
C ARG A 208 -11.39 -8.52 -4.45
N GLN A 209 -11.78 -7.89 -5.54
CA GLN A 209 -12.46 -8.55 -6.67
C GLN A 209 -11.51 -9.33 -7.57
N SER A 210 -10.21 -9.18 -7.40
CA SER A 210 -9.21 -9.81 -8.26
C SER A 210 -8.75 -11.14 -7.71
N GLU A 211 -8.50 -12.09 -8.61
CA GLU A 211 -7.60 -13.18 -8.28
C GLU A 211 -6.22 -12.60 -8.01
N GLY A 212 -5.63 -12.88 -6.85
CA GLY A 212 -4.27 -12.45 -6.52
C GLY A 212 -3.24 -13.17 -7.38
N TRP A 213 -2.04 -12.64 -7.41
CA TRP A 213 -0.91 -13.36 -7.97
C TRP A 213 -0.62 -14.61 -7.14
N PRO A 214 -0.15 -15.71 -7.76
CA PRO A 214 0.28 -16.87 -6.99
C PRO A 214 1.46 -16.49 -6.08
N GLU A 215 1.49 -17.10 -4.90
CA GLU A 215 2.64 -16.95 -4.01
C GLU A 215 3.88 -17.53 -4.68
N LYS A 216 4.97 -16.75 -4.74
CA LYS A 216 6.23 -17.27 -5.25
C LYS A 216 6.73 -18.35 -4.28
N ARG A 217 6.90 -19.58 -4.77
CA ARG A 217 7.59 -20.61 -4.00
C ARG A 217 9.05 -20.18 -3.81
N ALA A 218 9.50 -20.20 -2.58
CA ALA A 218 10.88 -19.95 -2.22
C ALA A 218 11.83 -20.97 -2.84
#